data_25ca5f9970c114540cc36b8261f6b2db
#
_entry.id   25ca5f9970c114540cc36b8261f6b2db
#
_cell.length_a   1.000
_cell.length_b   1.000
_cell.length_c   1.000
_cell.angle_alpha   90.00
_cell.angle_beta   90.00
_cell.angle_gamma   90.00
#
_symmetry.space_group_name_H-M   'P 1'
#
loop_
_entity.id
_entity.type
_entity.pdbx_description
1 polymer ?
#
loop_
_entity_poly.entity_id
_entity_poly.type
_entity_poly.pdbx_seq_one_letter_code
_entity_poly.pdbx_strand_id
1 'polypeptide(L)'
;MKPFLPGPGASTWNMLRQACLQRRDAVPPTLTELAVVPGIAQARYWLDRDFAPLIRDVNQANHREAEALARAGVPNDVLPVANMLAVSGGGDAGTFAAGNIAGWTLNGTRPLFKVVTGISAGALVAPFAFLGPQYDDIILRICSAIGPKDVFHSRNVLTRLASDGIADSKPLSRLVAQYVTADILAAIAAQYANGRLLMIGTTDLDAGRPVTWNMGAIASSGAPGALDLFRQILIASMSIPGAVSPVMIDVEVNGQQFQEMHVDGGVITQVFLYPPGTVMALNSVTGARLRHDRNFYVIRNGKMEPQWSGTKRRTLSIGGRAISALIQTQGISDLERIYRIAQQDGADFNLAYIGADFHHLRSHHFDGEYMKRLFDYAFELSAKGYPWHKSPNT
;
A
#
# COMPACT_ATOMS: atom_id res chain seq x y z
N MET A 1 31.81 32.89 -49.12
CA MET A 1 30.55 32.18 -49.00
C MET A 1 30.80 30.90 -48.23
N LYS A 2 30.33 30.81 -46.97
CA LYS A 2 30.34 29.56 -46.17
C LYS A 2 29.03 28.83 -46.43
N PRO A 3 29.05 27.49 -46.60
CA PRO A 3 27.80 26.75 -46.79
C PRO A 3 27.00 26.64 -45.49
N PHE A 4 25.71 26.89 -45.60
CA PHE A 4 24.70 26.69 -44.56
C PHE A 4 24.58 25.18 -44.29
N LEU A 5 24.81 24.74 -43.07
CA LEU A 5 24.45 23.40 -42.61
C LEU A 5 22.94 23.34 -42.40
N PRO A 6 22.22 22.34 -42.92
CA PRO A 6 20.80 22.18 -42.65
C PRO A 6 20.60 21.82 -41.18
N GLY A 7 19.67 22.52 -40.52
CA GLY A 7 19.24 22.22 -39.17
C GLY A 7 18.56 20.83 -39.08
N PRO A 8 18.44 20.23 -37.88
CA PRO A 8 17.85 18.91 -37.70
C PRO A 8 16.45 18.87 -38.29
N GLY A 9 16.22 17.94 -39.21
CA GLY A 9 15.01 17.88 -40.04
C GLY A 9 13.75 17.67 -39.21
N ALA A 10 12.64 18.09 -39.75
CA ALA A 10 11.27 17.98 -39.18
C ALA A 10 10.92 16.58 -38.64
N SER A 11 11.59 15.53 -39.10
CA SER A 11 11.44 14.15 -38.62
C SER A 11 11.93 13.94 -37.20
N THR A 12 13.03 14.59 -36.77
CA THR A 12 13.57 14.50 -35.40
C THR A 12 12.68 15.24 -34.41
N TRP A 13 12.09 16.37 -34.79
CA TRP A 13 11.10 17.09 -33.98
C TRP A 13 9.78 16.35 -33.88
N ASN A 14 9.36 15.64 -34.92
CA ASN A 14 8.16 14.78 -34.86
C ASN A 14 8.38 13.52 -34.03
N MET A 15 9.56 12.88 -34.08
CA MET A 15 9.89 11.78 -33.20
C MET A 15 9.99 12.23 -31.72
N LEU A 16 10.58 13.39 -31.44
CA LEU A 16 10.59 13.96 -30.09
C LEU A 16 9.20 14.34 -29.60
N ARG A 17 8.33 14.89 -30.48
CA ARG A 17 6.92 15.14 -30.14
C ARG A 17 6.13 13.85 -29.92
N GLN A 18 6.34 12.80 -30.69
CA GLN A 18 5.68 11.50 -30.50
C GLN A 18 6.23 10.77 -29.24
N ALA A 19 7.51 10.91 -28.92
CA ALA A 19 8.09 10.36 -27.67
C ALA A 19 7.66 11.15 -26.42
N CYS A 20 7.32 12.45 -26.55
CA CYS A 20 6.93 13.31 -25.43
C CYS A 20 5.43 13.29 -25.09
N LEU A 21 4.58 12.64 -25.88
CA LEU A 21 3.13 12.67 -25.68
C LEU A 21 2.54 11.30 -26.08
N GLN A 22 2.72 10.29 -25.25
CA GLN A 22 1.71 9.26 -25.17
C GLN A 22 0.45 9.95 -24.64
N ARG A 23 -0.43 10.34 -25.58
CA ARG A 23 -1.79 10.80 -25.26
C ARG A 23 -2.49 9.63 -24.57
N ARG A 24 -2.67 9.74 -23.25
CA ARG A 24 -3.63 8.90 -22.57
C ARG A 24 -4.97 9.63 -22.50
N ASP A 25 -6.05 8.89 -22.56
CA ASP A 25 -7.39 9.42 -22.31
C ASP A 25 -7.64 9.36 -20.80
N ALA A 26 -7.32 10.47 -20.11
CA ALA A 26 -7.58 10.61 -18.68
C ALA A 26 -9.09 10.73 -18.42
N VAL A 27 -9.54 10.20 -17.29
CA VAL A 27 -10.94 10.35 -16.86
C VAL A 27 -11.24 11.84 -16.65
N PRO A 28 -12.29 12.41 -17.26
CA PRO A 28 -12.70 13.78 -17.02
C PRO A 28 -13.05 14.03 -15.54
N PRO A 29 -12.76 15.22 -14.99
CA PRO A 29 -12.97 15.51 -13.55
C PRO A 29 -14.40 15.22 -13.04
N THR A 30 -15.40 15.44 -13.87
CA THR A 30 -16.81 15.22 -13.52
C THR A 30 -17.21 13.75 -13.54
N LEU A 31 -16.39 12.86 -14.09
CA LEU A 31 -16.66 11.43 -14.25
C LEU A 31 -15.79 10.54 -13.36
N THR A 32 -14.86 11.11 -12.60
CA THR A 32 -13.89 10.36 -11.79
C THR A 32 -14.56 9.36 -10.84
N GLU A 33 -15.66 9.74 -10.19
CA GLU A 33 -16.37 8.88 -9.23
C GLU A 33 -17.22 7.79 -9.92
N LEU A 34 -17.50 7.96 -11.22
CA LEU A 34 -18.26 7.00 -12.03
C LEU A 34 -17.35 5.96 -12.69
N ALA A 35 -16.04 6.17 -12.65
CA ALA A 35 -15.09 5.28 -13.26
C ALA A 35 -15.00 3.95 -12.50
N VAL A 36 -15.21 2.85 -13.21
CA VAL A 36 -15.19 1.49 -12.68
C VAL A 36 -14.10 0.66 -13.35
N VAL A 37 -13.60 -0.32 -12.63
CA VAL A 37 -12.70 -1.32 -13.22
C VAL A 37 -13.53 -2.30 -14.03
N PRO A 38 -13.25 -2.50 -15.35
CA PRO A 38 -14.05 -3.38 -16.18
C PRO A 38 -14.15 -4.80 -15.61
N GLY A 39 -15.39 -5.29 -15.48
CA GLY A 39 -15.67 -6.65 -15.03
C GLY A 39 -15.44 -6.94 -13.56
N ILE A 40 -15.04 -5.96 -12.74
CA ILE A 40 -14.78 -6.15 -11.30
C ILE A 40 -15.59 -5.16 -10.47
N ALA A 41 -16.71 -5.62 -9.95
CA ALA A 41 -17.51 -4.83 -9.02
C ALA A 41 -16.75 -4.64 -7.68
N GLN A 42 -16.92 -3.46 -7.06
CA GLN A 42 -16.32 -3.15 -5.75
C GLN A 42 -14.79 -3.29 -5.70
N ALA A 43 -14.10 -3.10 -6.84
CA ALA A 43 -12.64 -3.18 -6.91
C ALA A 43 -11.95 -2.14 -6.00
N ARG A 44 -12.61 -1.00 -5.75
CA ARG A 44 -12.01 0.13 -5.03
C ARG A 44 -13.03 1.07 -4.38
N TYR A 45 -12.53 1.95 -3.51
CA TYR A 45 -13.29 2.95 -2.77
C TYR A 45 -12.60 4.31 -2.79
N TRP A 46 -13.41 5.38 -2.82
CA TRP A 46 -13.02 6.79 -2.62
C TRP A 46 -13.39 7.21 -1.20
N LEU A 47 -12.57 6.83 -0.21
CA LEU A 47 -12.90 6.95 1.21
C LEU A 47 -12.84 8.39 1.76
N ASP A 48 -12.40 9.34 0.96
CA ASP A 48 -12.31 10.76 1.30
C ASP A 48 -13.64 11.50 1.16
N ARG A 49 -14.65 10.90 0.50
CA ARG A 49 -15.98 11.49 0.30
C ARG A 49 -17.13 10.58 0.68
N ASP A 50 -17.23 9.43 0.04
CA ASP A 50 -18.31 8.49 0.26
C ASP A 50 -17.76 7.10 0.61
N PHE A 51 -17.96 6.69 1.84
CA PHE A 51 -17.57 5.36 2.32
C PHE A 51 -18.76 4.39 2.46
N ALA A 52 -19.97 4.76 2.01
CA ALA A 52 -21.12 3.86 2.02
C ALA A 52 -20.87 2.55 1.24
N PRO A 53 -20.14 2.54 0.10
CA PRO A 53 -19.76 1.28 -0.56
C PRO A 53 -18.90 0.38 0.34
N LEU A 54 -17.95 0.95 1.10
CA LEU A 54 -17.15 0.21 2.07
C LEU A 54 -18.02 -0.37 3.19
N ILE A 55 -18.99 0.40 3.72
CA ILE A 55 -19.92 -0.08 4.77
C ILE A 55 -20.70 -1.29 4.28
N ARG A 56 -21.20 -1.26 3.04
CA ARG A 56 -21.89 -2.40 2.44
C ARG A 56 -21.01 -3.64 2.35
N ASP A 57 -19.75 -3.48 1.91
CA ASP A 57 -18.82 -4.61 1.77
C ASP A 57 -18.37 -5.15 3.13
N VAL A 58 -18.11 -4.30 4.12
CA VAL A 58 -17.79 -4.74 5.49
C VAL A 58 -18.98 -5.49 6.11
N ASN A 59 -20.21 -5.02 5.89
CA ASN A 59 -21.41 -5.75 6.35
C ASN A 59 -21.50 -7.13 5.67
N GLN A 60 -21.31 -7.21 4.37
CA GLN A 60 -21.26 -8.48 3.63
C GLN A 60 -20.11 -9.37 4.12
N ALA A 61 -18.94 -8.80 4.43
CA ALA A 61 -17.82 -9.54 4.99
C ALA A 61 -18.15 -10.16 6.36
N ASN A 62 -18.89 -9.44 7.22
CA ASN A 62 -19.35 -9.97 8.49
C ASN A 62 -20.35 -11.11 8.30
N HIS A 63 -21.24 -11.04 7.31
CA HIS A 63 -22.15 -12.15 6.97
C HIS A 63 -21.38 -13.37 6.45
N ARG A 64 -20.40 -13.17 5.51
CA ARG A 64 -19.54 -14.26 5.03
C ARG A 64 -18.77 -14.94 6.16
N GLU A 65 -18.30 -14.18 7.14
CA GLU A 65 -17.62 -14.73 8.32
C GLU A 65 -18.58 -15.55 9.19
N ALA A 66 -19.76 -15.03 9.51
CA ALA A 66 -20.77 -15.76 10.28
C ALA A 66 -21.16 -17.09 9.60
N GLU A 67 -21.32 -17.09 8.29
CA GLU A 67 -21.59 -18.30 7.52
C GLU A 67 -20.39 -19.27 7.53
N ALA A 68 -19.16 -18.77 7.46
CA ALA A 68 -17.97 -19.61 7.55
C ALA A 68 -17.84 -20.26 8.92
N LEU A 69 -18.10 -19.53 9.99
CA LEU A 69 -18.14 -20.05 11.36
C LEU A 69 -19.22 -21.13 11.51
N ALA A 70 -20.43 -20.86 11.00
CA ALA A 70 -21.53 -21.84 11.02
C ALA A 70 -21.17 -23.14 10.28
N ARG A 71 -20.53 -23.04 9.09
CA ARG A 71 -20.03 -24.22 8.35
C ARG A 71 -18.97 -25.01 9.12
N ALA A 72 -18.18 -24.33 9.94
CA ALA A 72 -17.16 -24.94 10.80
C ALA A 72 -17.74 -25.52 12.12
N GLY A 73 -19.05 -25.37 12.36
CA GLY A 73 -19.70 -25.80 13.61
C GLY A 73 -19.34 -24.94 14.82
N VAL A 74 -18.82 -23.72 14.59
CA VAL A 74 -18.49 -22.75 15.65
C VAL A 74 -19.72 -21.88 15.93
N PRO A 75 -20.14 -21.67 17.22
CA PRO A 75 -21.18 -20.71 17.54
C PRO A 75 -20.91 -19.35 16.93
N ASN A 76 -21.89 -18.75 16.26
CA ASN A 76 -21.78 -17.49 15.55
C ASN A 76 -22.66 -16.36 16.15
N ASP A 77 -23.09 -16.54 17.38
CA ASP A 77 -23.92 -15.54 18.10
C ASP A 77 -23.15 -14.23 18.36
N VAL A 78 -21.83 -14.37 18.56
CA VAL A 78 -20.89 -13.24 18.67
C VAL A 78 -19.71 -13.53 17.75
N LEU A 79 -19.39 -12.58 16.87
CA LEU A 79 -18.22 -12.70 16.00
C LEU A 79 -16.92 -12.61 16.81
N PRO A 80 -15.82 -13.28 16.38
CA PRO A 80 -14.53 -13.21 17.04
C PRO A 80 -13.98 -11.79 17.06
N VAL A 81 -13.00 -11.52 17.94
CA VAL A 81 -12.29 -10.23 17.95
C VAL A 81 -11.68 -9.94 16.57
N ALA A 82 -12.02 -8.79 16.00
CA ALA A 82 -11.46 -8.34 14.73
C ALA A 82 -10.08 -7.73 14.95
N ASN A 83 -9.04 -8.53 14.74
CA ASN A 83 -7.68 -8.03 14.71
C ASN A 83 -7.42 -7.37 13.35
N MET A 84 -7.02 -6.11 13.34
CA MET A 84 -6.77 -5.32 12.15
C MET A 84 -5.31 -4.88 12.11
N LEU A 85 -4.65 -5.08 10.98
CA LEU A 85 -3.26 -4.70 10.77
C LEU A 85 -3.16 -3.59 9.72
N ALA A 86 -2.50 -2.50 10.07
CA ALA A 86 -2.12 -1.45 9.13
C ALA A 86 -0.60 -1.39 8.99
N VAL A 87 -0.07 -1.55 7.77
CA VAL A 87 1.37 -1.48 7.50
C VAL A 87 1.65 -0.23 6.67
N SER A 88 2.46 0.67 7.23
CA SER A 88 2.76 1.94 6.59
C SER A 88 3.72 1.81 5.40
N GLY A 89 3.77 2.83 4.56
CA GLY A 89 4.90 3.07 3.67
C GLY A 89 6.21 3.23 4.43
N GLY A 90 7.34 3.28 3.70
CA GLY A 90 8.65 3.45 4.33
C GLY A 90 9.84 3.12 3.43
N GLY A 91 9.62 2.71 2.18
CA GLY A 91 10.70 2.34 1.26
C GLY A 91 11.56 1.20 1.82
N ASP A 92 12.88 1.39 1.90
CA ASP A 92 13.82 0.44 2.46
C ASP A 92 13.61 0.14 3.96
N ALA A 93 12.97 1.04 4.70
CA ALA A 93 12.56 0.79 6.07
C ALA A 93 11.39 -0.22 6.21
N GLY A 94 10.76 -0.62 5.11
CA GLY A 94 9.75 -1.69 5.10
C GLY A 94 10.23 -3.03 5.65
N THR A 95 11.55 -3.24 5.71
CA THR A 95 12.16 -4.41 6.38
C THR A 95 11.87 -4.46 7.88
N PHE A 96 11.54 -3.33 8.53
CA PHE A 96 11.06 -3.31 9.91
C PHE A 96 9.75 -4.09 10.06
N ALA A 97 8.77 -3.83 9.18
CA ALA A 97 7.50 -4.59 9.20
C ALA A 97 7.72 -6.07 8.95
N ALA A 98 8.62 -6.42 8.03
CA ALA A 98 8.94 -7.82 7.74
C ALA A 98 9.55 -8.53 8.95
N GLY A 99 10.53 -7.92 9.62
CA GLY A 99 11.16 -8.45 10.83
C GLY A 99 10.15 -8.56 11.98
N ASN A 100 9.31 -7.52 12.16
CA ASN A 100 8.26 -7.51 13.17
C ASN A 100 7.27 -8.68 12.97
N ILE A 101 6.74 -8.86 11.76
CA ILE A 101 5.80 -9.94 11.44
C ILE A 101 6.43 -11.32 11.67
N ALA A 102 7.64 -11.55 11.18
CA ALA A 102 8.32 -12.83 11.32
C ALA A 102 8.66 -13.15 12.80
N GLY A 103 9.17 -12.17 13.54
CA GLY A 103 9.44 -12.33 14.97
C GLY A 103 8.17 -12.54 15.79
N TRP A 104 7.07 -11.85 15.42
CA TRP A 104 5.78 -12.03 16.08
C TRP A 104 5.20 -13.42 15.84
N THR A 105 5.39 -13.98 14.64
CA THR A 105 5.05 -15.39 14.36
C THR A 105 5.88 -16.33 15.22
N LEU A 106 7.20 -16.13 15.31
CA LEU A 106 8.07 -16.95 16.15
C LEU A 106 7.67 -16.89 17.65
N ASN A 107 7.20 -15.72 18.11
CA ASN A 107 6.69 -15.55 19.47
C ASN A 107 5.37 -16.34 19.72
N GLY A 108 4.65 -16.73 18.67
CA GLY A 108 3.41 -17.50 18.75
C GLY A 108 2.16 -16.69 19.14
N THR A 109 2.27 -15.36 19.29
CA THR A 109 1.14 -14.50 19.71
C THR A 109 0.50 -13.71 18.57
N ARG A 110 1.00 -13.86 17.33
CA ARG A 110 0.44 -13.19 16.16
C ARG A 110 -0.97 -13.67 15.87
N PRO A 111 -1.98 -12.78 15.89
CA PRO A 111 -3.35 -13.17 15.62
C PRO A 111 -3.59 -13.35 14.11
N LEU A 112 -4.70 -14.02 13.79
CA LEU A 112 -5.26 -13.95 12.45
C LEU A 112 -5.91 -12.58 12.25
N PHE A 113 -5.55 -11.88 11.18
CA PHE A 113 -6.08 -10.54 10.91
C PHE A 113 -7.38 -10.61 10.10
N LYS A 114 -8.42 -9.96 10.58
CA LYS A 114 -9.69 -9.74 9.87
C LYS A 114 -9.51 -8.76 8.71
N VAL A 115 -8.77 -7.69 8.95
CA VAL A 115 -8.46 -6.66 7.95
C VAL A 115 -6.95 -6.43 7.93
N VAL A 116 -6.38 -6.36 6.73
CA VAL A 116 -4.99 -5.90 6.55
C VAL A 116 -4.99 -4.79 5.52
N THR A 117 -4.31 -3.69 5.86
CA THR A 117 -4.08 -2.58 4.93
C THR A 117 -2.61 -2.36 4.70
N GLY A 118 -2.23 -1.90 3.51
CA GLY A 118 -0.84 -1.62 3.18
C GLY A 118 -0.68 -0.46 2.21
N ILE A 119 0.41 0.28 2.36
CA ILE A 119 0.83 1.35 1.47
C ILE A 119 2.31 1.20 1.17
N SER A 120 2.73 1.42 -0.09
CA SER A 120 4.13 1.38 -0.50
C SER A 120 4.83 0.08 -0.08
N ALA A 121 5.94 0.14 0.66
CA ALA A 121 6.59 -1.04 1.22
C ALA A 121 5.63 -1.93 2.04
N GLY A 122 4.67 -1.32 2.75
CA GLY A 122 3.61 -2.06 3.45
C GLY A 122 2.67 -2.82 2.51
N ALA A 123 2.46 -2.34 1.28
CA ALA A 123 1.66 -3.05 0.28
C ALA A 123 2.30 -4.37 -0.18
N LEU A 124 3.63 -4.48 -0.14
CA LEU A 124 4.33 -5.75 -0.41
C LEU A 124 4.20 -6.76 0.72
N VAL A 125 4.16 -6.31 1.96
CA VAL A 125 4.04 -7.17 3.15
C VAL A 125 2.58 -7.61 3.37
N ALA A 126 1.63 -6.71 3.11
CA ALA A 126 0.21 -6.88 3.46
C ALA A 126 -0.43 -8.18 2.92
N PRO A 127 -0.26 -8.59 1.64
CA PRO A 127 -0.88 -9.82 1.14
C PRO A 127 -0.44 -11.07 1.90
N PHE A 128 0.83 -11.17 2.24
CA PHE A 128 1.41 -12.34 2.91
C PHE A 128 1.12 -12.33 4.41
N ALA A 129 1.16 -11.15 5.05
CA ALA A 129 0.69 -10.97 6.43
C ALA A 129 -0.80 -11.32 6.59
N PHE A 130 -1.61 -10.99 5.57
CA PHE A 130 -3.03 -11.35 5.50
C PHE A 130 -3.24 -12.85 5.36
N LEU A 131 -2.46 -13.54 4.54
CA LEU A 131 -2.58 -14.98 4.35
C LEU A 131 -2.15 -15.79 5.59
N GLY A 132 -1.20 -15.30 6.38
CA GLY A 132 -0.80 -15.91 7.64
C GLY A 132 0.62 -16.45 7.68
N PRO A 133 1.03 -17.11 8.80
CA PRO A 133 2.40 -17.50 9.08
C PRO A 133 3.09 -18.36 8.01
N GLN A 134 2.34 -19.20 7.32
CA GLN A 134 2.85 -20.09 6.26
C GLN A 134 3.40 -19.33 5.04
N TYR A 135 3.18 -18.00 4.96
CA TYR A 135 3.68 -17.15 3.89
C TYR A 135 4.80 -16.19 4.33
N ASP A 136 5.27 -16.31 5.58
CA ASP A 136 6.32 -15.41 6.11
C ASP A 136 7.64 -15.58 5.36
N ASP A 137 7.97 -16.79 4.90
CA ASP A 137 9.15 -17.04 4.05
C ASP A 137 9.14 -16.19 2.77
N ILE A 138 7.98 -15.87 2.23
CA ILE A 138 7.86 -14.99 1.06
C ILE A 138 8.22 -13.56 1.45
N ILE A 139 7.74 -13.07 2.59
CA ILE A 139 8.11 -11.75 3.11
C ILE A 139 9.63 -11.64 3.27
N LEU A 140 10.26 -12.65 3.86
CA LEU A 140 11.71 -12.73 4.04
C LEU A 140 12.46 -12.67 2.71
N ARG A 141 12.02 -13.47 1.73
CA ARG A 141 12.64 -13.51 0.40
C ARG A 141 12.49 -12.19 -0.35
N ILE A 142 11.32 -11.55 -0.30
CA ILE A 142 11.08 -10.23 -0.90
C ILE A 142 12.04 -9.21 -0.29
N CYS A 143 12.11 -9.13 1.04
CA CYS A 143 12.98 -8.18 1.73
C CYS A 143 14.47 -8.42 1.47
N SER A 144 14.90 -9.69 1.31
CA SER A 144 16.28 -10.04 0.98
C SER A 144 16.63 -9.82 -0.48
N ALA A 145 15.65 -9.88 -1.39
CA ALA A 145 15.84 -9.69 -2.82
C ALA A 145 15.85 -8.22 -3.24
N ILE A 146 15.27 -7.31 -2.41
CA ILE A 146 15.20 -5.89 -2.75
C ILE A 146 16.54 -5.21 -2.47
N GLY A 147 17.26 -4.87 -3.53
CA GLY A 147 18.43 -4.00 -3.49
C GLY A 147 18.25 -2.78 -4.38
N PRO A 148 19.25 -1.86 -4.43
CA PRO A 148 19.18 -0.66 -5.28
C PRO A 148 18.90 -0.97 -6.76
N LYS A 149 19.41 -2.11 -7.26
CA LYS A 149 19.25 -2.52 -8.66
C LYS A 149 17.87 -3.09 -8.98
N ASP A 150 17.15 -3.55 -7.96
CA ASP A 150 15.84 -4.18 -8.11
C ASP A 150 14.71 -3.14 -8.06
N VAL A 151 14.97 -1.98 -7.46
CA VAL A 151 14.02 -0.87 -7.39
C VAL A 151 14.34 0.22 -8.41
N PHE A 152 15.66 0.49 -8.65
CA PHE A 152 16.10 1.60 -9.49
C PHE A 152 17.07 1.12 -10.59
N HIS A 153 16.59 0.90 -11.81
CA HIS A 153 17.45 0.94 -12.99
C HIS A 153 17.52 2.38 -13.49
N SER A 154 18.67 3.04 -13.26
CA SER A 154 18.86 4.41 -13.73
C SER A 154 18.82 4.44 -15.25
N ARG A 155 17.86 5.17 -15.83
CA ARG A 155 17.80 5.47 -17.26
C ARG A 155 18.89 6.48 -17.65
N ASN A 156 19.36 6.46 -18.89
CA ASN A 156 20.32 7.45 -19.41
C ASN A 156 19.73 8.87 -19.31
N VAL A 157 20.60 9.89 -19.16
CA VAL A 157 20.21 11.29 -18.93
C VAL A 157 19.19 11.81 -19.96
N LEU A 158 19.33 11.42 -21.24
CA LEU A 158 18.39 11.79 -22.31
C LEU A 158 17.01 11.12 -22.16
N THR A 159 16.99 9.88 -21.68
CA THR A 159 15.75 9.13 -21.45
C THR A 159 15.00 9.64 -20.20
N ARG A 160 15.74 10.19 -19.22
CA ARG A 160 15.15 10.80 -18.01
C ARG A 160 14.32 12.05 -18.30
N LEU A 161 14.71 12.85 -19.30
CA LEU A 161 14.01 14.07 -19.70
C LEU A 161 12.74 13.80 -20.52
N ALA A 162 12.63 12.59 -21.10
CA ALA A 162 11.50 12.18 -21.94
C ALA A 162 10.61 11.09 -21.32
N SER A 163 10.86 10.71 -20.06
CA SER A 163 10.13 9.65 -19.38
C SER A 163 9.50 10.13 -18.05
N ASP A 164 8.45 9.46 -17.63
CA ASP A 164 7.62 9.76 -16.46
C ASP A 164 8.32 9.45 -15.12
N GLY A 165 9.53 8.86 -15.15
CA GLY A 165 10.28 8.50 -13.96
C GLY A 165 11.79 8.31 -14.25
N ILE A 166 12.62 8.46 -13.23
CA ILE A 166 14.08 8.31 -13.31
C ILE A 166 14.46 6.83 -13.47
N ALA A 167 13.65 5.91 -12.92
CA ALA A 167 13.87 4.47 -12.94
C ALA A 167 12.78 3.71 -13.70
N ASP A 168 13.16 2.58 -14.30
CA ASP A 168 12.23 1.62 -14.90
C ASP A 168 11.59 0.75 -13.81
N SER A 169 10.27 0.57 -13.83
CA SER A 169 9.53 -0.29 -12.90
C SER A 169 9.68 -1.80 -13.20
N LYS A 170 10.34 -2.18 -14.31
CA LYS A 170 10.47 -3.59 -14.72
C LYS A 170 11.07 -4.52 -13.66
N PRO A 171 12.14 -4.15 -12.90
CA PRO A 171 12.66 -5.02 -11.86
C PRO A 171 11.63 -5.28 -10.76
N LEU A 172 10.95 -4.22 -10.30
CA LEU A 172 9.86 -4.32 -9.33
C LEU A 172 8.71 -5.17 -9.85
N SER A 173 8.34 -5.02 -11.13
CA SER A 173 7.29 -5.82 -11.76
C SER A 173 7.66 -7.30 -11.80
N ARG A 174 8.94 -7.65 -12.07
CA ARG A 174 9.43 -9.02 -12.03
C ARG A 174 9.38 -9.61 -10.63
N LEU A 175 9.81 -8.84 -9.63
CA LEU A 175 9.76 -9.24 -8.22
C LEU A 175 8.32 -9.52 -7.80
N VAL A 176 7.39 -8.61 -8.08
CA VAL A 176 5.97 -8.79 -7.77
C VAL A 176 5.41 -10.02 -8.50
N ALA A 177 5.71 -10.20 -9.79
CA ALA A 177 5.23 -11.33 -10.58
C ALA A 177 5.78 -12.68 -10.09
N GLN A 178 6.98 -12.69 -9.53
CA GLN A 178 7.60 -13.89 -8.97
C GLN A 178 6.85 -14.41 -7.72
N TYR A 179 6.40 -13.53 -6.86
CA TYR A 179 5.79 -13.91 -5.58
C TYR A 179 4.26 -13.81 -5.57
N VAL A 180 3.67 -12.93 -6.38
CA VAL A 180 2.22 -12.82 -6.52
C VAL A 180 1.78 -13.68 -7.71
N THR A 181 1.55 -14.96 -7.43
CA THR A 181 1.13 -15.98 -8.39
C THR A 181 -0.39 -16.16 -8.40
N ALA A 182 -0.90 -16.98 -9.34
CA ALA A 182 -2.31 -17.36 -9.36
C ALA A 182 -2.73 -18.08 -8.07
N ASP A 183 -1.83 -18.88 -7.45
CA ASP A 183 -2.11 -19.56 -6.19
C ASP A 183 -2.26 -18.57 -5.02
N ILE A 184 -1.43 -17.53 -4.98
CA ILE A 184 -1.57 -16.44 -3.99
C ILE A 184 -2.90 -15.71 -4.19
N LEU A 185 -3.27 -15.43 -5.44
CA LEU A 185 -4.56 -14.80 -5.75
C LEU A 185 -5.73 -15.68 -5.28
N ALA A 186 -5.69 -16.98 -5.57
CA ALA A 186 -6.70 -17.94 -5.13
C ALA A 186 -6.76 -18.05 -3.60
N ALA A 187 -5.61 -18.04 -2.91
CA ALA A 187 -5.56 -18.05 -1.44
C ALA A 187 -6.21 -16.78 -0.86
N ILE A 188 -5.97 -15.60 -1.44
CA ILE A 188 -6.59 -14.34 -1.02
C ILE A 188 -8.11 -14.37 -1.27
N ALA A 189 -8.54 -14.88 -2.43
CA ALA A 189 -9.96 -15.07 -2.74
C ALA A 189 -10.67 -15.96 -1.72
N ALA A 190 -10.04 -17.06 -1.30
CA ALA A 190 -10.57 -17.95 -0.27
C ALA A 190 -10.72 -17.25 1.09
N GLN A 191 -9.76 -16.40 1.48
CA GLN A 191 -9.85 -15.62 2.71
C GLN A 191 -10.93 -14.53 2.62
N TYR A 192 -11.11 -13.92 1.46
CA TYR A 192 -12.18 -12.95 1.21
C TYR A 192 -13.58 -13.62 1.30
N ALA A 193 -13.72 -14.84 0.79
CA ALA A 193 -14.93 -15.64 0.92
C ALA A 193 -15.27 -15.99 2.39
N ASN A 194 -14.25 -16.03 3.27
CA ASN A 194 -14.41 -16.19 4.72
C ASN A 194 -14.61 -14.85 5.46
N GLY A 195 -14.85 -13.75 4.73
CA GLY A 195 -15.17 -12.45 5.29
C GLY A 195 -13.95 -11.64 5.76
N ARG A 196 -12.72 -12.00 5.34
CA ARG A 196 -11.53 -11.20 5.63
C ARG A 196 -11.26 -10.19 4.51
N LEU A 197 -10.65 -9.06 4.83
CA LEU A 197 -10.44 -7.96 3.90
C LEU A 197 -8.97 -7.59 3.77
N LEU A 198 -8.47 -7.52 2.52
CA LEU A 198 -7.14 -7.01 2.18
C LEU A 198 -7.29 -5.74 1.35
N MET A 199 -6.77 -4.63 1.85
CA MET A 199 -6.89 -3.31 1.23
C MET A 199 -5.52 -2.71 0.94
N ILE A 200 -5.31 -2.20 -0.27
CA ILE A 200 -4.08 -1.51 -0.67
C ILE A 200 -4.40 -0.08 -1.07
N GLY A 201 -3.59 0.87 -0.58
CA GLY A 201 -3.74 2.28 -0.91
C GLY A 201 -2.82 2.72 -2.05
N THR A 202 -3.38 3.49 -2.99
CA THR A 202 -2.66 4.23 -4.03
C THR A 202 -3.17 5.67 -4.09
N THR A 203 -2.49 6.53 -4.83
CA THR A 203 -2.98 7.87 -5.18
C THR A 203 -3.30 7.94 -6.66
N ASP A 204 -4.54 8.28 -7.02
CA ASP A 204 -4.85 8.77 -8.36
C ASP A 204 -4.31 10.19 -8.50
N LEU A 205 -3.28 10.34 -9.33
CA LEU A 205 -2.55 11.59 -9.45
C LEU A 205 -3.34 12.66 -10.22
N ASP A 206 -4.21 12.25 -11.15
CA ASP A 206 -5.05 13.19 -11.89
C ASP A 206 -6.14 13.80 -11.01
N ALA A 207 -6.79 12.95 -10.22
CA ALA A 207 -7.81 13.39 -9.28
C ALA A 207 -7.19 14.06 -8.03
N GLY A 208 -5.90 13.82 -7.73
CA GLY A 208 -5.25 14.23 -6.49
C GLY A 208 -5.89 13.59 -5.26
N ARG A 209 -6.36 12.34 -5.35
CA ARG A 209 -7.18 11.66 -4.33
C ARG A 209 -6.61 10.29 -3.94
N PRO A 210 -6.78 9.88 -2.67
CA PRO A 210 -6.44 8.52 -2.25
C PRO A 210 -7.46 7.51 -2.77
N VAL A 211 -6.96 6.39 -3.26
CA VAL A 211 -7.78 5.25 -3.70
C VAL A 211 -7.46 4.04 -2.84
N THR A 212 -8.48 3.41 -2.28
CA THR A 212 -8.36 2.17 -1.52
C THR A 212 -8.88 1.00 -2.34
N TRP A 213 -8.00 0.07 -2.69
CA TRP A 213 -8.30 -1.10 -3.50
C TRP A 213 -8.72 -2.30 -2.65
N ASN A 214 -9.83 -2.93 -3.00
CA ASN A 214 -10.29 -4.19 -2.41
C ASN A 214 -9.65 -5.37 -3.12
N MET A 215 -8.49 -5.80 -2.62
CA MET A 215 -7.71 -6.87 -3.24
C MET A 215 -8.41 -8.22 -3.18
N GLY A 216 -9.26 -8.43 -2.18
CA GLY A 216 -10.10 -9.62 -2.06
C GLY A 216 -11.19 -9.70 -3.13
N ALA A 217 -11.87 -8.59 -3.41
CA ALA A 217 -12.86 -8.51 -4.48
C ALA A 217 -12.23 -8.74 -5.85
N ILE A 218 -11.04 -8.15 -6.10
CA ILE A 218 -10.28 -8.37 -7.33
C ILE A 218 -9.89 -9.84 -7.46
N ALA A 219 -9.35 -10.44 -6.41
CA ALA A 219 -8.94 -11.85 -6.41
C ALA A 219 -10.12 -12.82 -6.64
N SER A 220 -11.31 -12.47 -6.15
CA SER A 220 -12.50 -13.31 -6.25
C SER A 220 -13.33 -13.08 -7.51
N SER A 221 -12.98 -12.09 -8.32
CA SER A 221 -13.81 -11.65 -9.45
C SER A 221 -13.91 -12.67 -10.58
N GLY A 222 -12.89 -13.51 -10.76
CA GLY A 222 -12.75 -14.38 -11.93
C GLY A 222 -12.56 -13.62 -13.25
N ALA A 223 -12.40 -12.30 -13.21
CA ALA A 223 -12.25 -11.46 -14.39
C ALA A 223 -10.93 -11.76 -15.13
N PRO A 224 -10.93 -11.78 -16.46
CA PRO A 224 -9.70 -11.78 -17.23
C PRO A 224 -8.83 -10.58 -16.82
N GLY A 225 -7.53 -10.80 -16.55
CA GLY A 225 -6.63 -9.73 -16.12
C GLY A 225 -6.65 -9.40 -14.60
N ALA A 226 -7.47 -10.07 -13.77
CA ALA A 226 -7.52 -9.83 -12.33
C ALA A 226 -6.14 -9.97 -11.65
N LEU A 227 -5.33 -10.96 -12.03
CA LEU A 227 -3.98 -11.15 -11.53
C LEU A 227 -3.05 -9.99 -11.93
N ASP A 228 -3.14 -9.53 -13.16
CA ASP A 228 -2.32 -8.42 -13.65
C ASP A 228 -2.71 -7.11 -12.98
N LEU A 229 -4.02 -6.85 -12.82
CA LEU A 229 -4.50 -5.70 -12.05
C LEU A 229 -4.02 -5.75 -10.60
N PHE A 230 -4.10 -6.91 -9.94
CA PHE A 230 -3.62 -7.09 -8.57
C PHE A 230 -2.14 -6.71 -8.46
N ARG A 231 -1.31 -7.17 -9.39
CA ARG A 231 0.12 -6.83 -9.47
C ARG A 231 0.33 -5.34 -9.77
N GLN A 232 -0.41 -4.78 -10.70
CA GLN A 232 -0.34 -3.35 -11.05
C GLN A 232 -0.64 -2.46 -9.84
N ILE A 233 -1.62 -2.79 -9.02
CA ILE A 233 -1.97 -2.05 -7.80
C ILE A 233 -0.80 -2.07 -6.80
N LEU A 234 -0.17 -3.23 -6.57
CA LEU A 234 1.00 -3.30 -5.69
C LEU A 234 2.16 -2.44 -6.22
N ILE A 235 2.42 -2.49 -7.53
CA ILE A 235 3.46 -1.68 -8.18
C ILE A 235 3.11 -0.19 -8.09
N ALA A 236 1.86 0.18 -8.36
CA ALA A 236 1.37 1.55 -8.25
C ALA A 236 1.57 2.11 -6.83
N SER A 237 1.21 1.29 -5.82
CA SER A 237 1.40 1.67 -4.41
C SER A 237 2.86 1.95 -4.04
N MET A 238 3.83 1.43 -4.81
CA MET A 238 5.26 1.65 -4.61
C MET A 238 5.88 2.63 -5.63
N SER A 239 5.09 3.17 -6.54
CA SER A 239 5.55 4.10 -7.59
C SER A 239 5.72 5.51 -7.03
N ILE A 240 6.84 5.75 -6.34
CA ILE A 240 7.18 7.07 -5.78
C ILE A 240 7.35 8.08 -6.92
N PRO A 241 6.57 9.19 -6.94
CA PRO A 241 6.64 10.18 -8.01
C PRO A 241 8.05 10.73 -8.22
N GLY A 242 8.47 10.80 -9.48
CA GLY A 242 9.81 11.24 -9.87
C GLY A 242 10.91 10.19 -9.71
N ALA A 243 10.71 9.14 -8.90
CA ALA A 243 11.67 8.05 -8.75
C ALA A 243 11.30 6.84 -9.63
N VAL A 244 10.07 6.39 -9.57
CA VAL A 244 9.53 5.25 -10.33
C VAL A 244 8.40 5.74 -11.24
N SER A 245 8.25 5.13 -12.43
CA SER A 245 7.16 5.50 -13.36
C SER A 245 5.79 5.21 -12.73
N PRO A 246 4.80 6.11 -12.95
CA PRO A 246 3.42 5.86 -12.59
C PRO A 246 2.87 4.60 -13.27
N VAL A 247 1.84 4.00 -12.70
CA VAL A 247 1.11 2.89 -13.29
C VAL A 247 -0.20 3.41 -13.87
N MET A 248 -0.46 3.11 -15.16
CA MET A 248 -1.72 3.40 -15.80
C MET A 248 -2.69 2.23 -15.52
N ILE A 249 -3.85 2.54 -14.96
CA ILE A 249 -4.92 1.56 -14.69
C ILE A 249 -6.09 1.86 -15.62
N ASP A 250 -6.50 0.86 -16.40
CA ASP A 250 -7.62 0.97 -17.31
C ASP A 250 -8.94 0.97 -16.53
N VAL A 251 -9.80 1.93 -16.84
CA VAL A 251 -11.13 2.09 -16.26
C VAL A 251 -12.16 2.42 -17.35
N GLU A 252 -13.43 2.25 -17.01
CA GLU A 252 -14.54 2.51 -17.92
C GLU A 252 -15.56 3.44 -17.28
N VAL A 253 -16.08 4.36 -18.09
CA VAL A 253 -17.24 5.20 -17.74
C VAL A 253 -18.24 5.14 -18.87
N ASN A 254 -19.45 4.66 -18.59
CA ASN A 254 -20.54 4.56 -19.56
C ASN A 254 -20.16 3.85 -20.88
N GLY A 255 -19.32 2.81 -20.80
CA GLY A 255 -18.85 2.04 -21.97
C GLY A 255 -17.66 2.67 -22.70
N GLN A 256 -17.16 3.82 -22.25
CA GLN A 256 -15.95 4.45 -22.80
C GLN A 256 -14.74 4.12 -21.93
N GLN A 257 -13.63 3.72 -22.57
CA GLN A 257 -12.38 3.37 -21.91
C GLN A 257 -11.54 4.62 -21.61
N PHE A 258 -10.94 4.64 -20.41
CA PHE A 258 -10.05 5.68 -19.91
C PHE A 258 -8.88 5.06 -19.18
N GLN A 259 -7.87 5.88 -18.85
CA GLN A 259 -6.72 5.48 -18.02
C GLN A 259 -6.52 6.46 -16.87
N GLU A 260 -6.44 5.94 -15.66
CA GLU A 260 -6.05 6.68 -14.48
C GLU A 260 -4.56 6.51 -14.20
N MET A 261 -3.92 7.61 -13.77
CA MET A 261 -2.50 7.60 -13.40
C MET A 261 -2.34 7.36 -11.90
N HIS A 262 -1.92 6.15 -11.51
CA HIS A 262 -1.71 5.79 -10.13
C HIS A 262 -0.23 5.86 -9.73
N VAL A 263 0.00 6.40 -8.53
CA VAL A 263 1.30 6.51 -7.89
C VAL A 263 1.22 6.02 -6.43
N ASP A 264 2.35 6.05 -5.73
CA ASP A 264 2.47 5.64 -4.33
C ASP A 264 1.38 6.28 -3.46
N GLY A 265 0.71 5.46 -2.67
CA GLY A 265 -0.31 5.91 -1.73
C GLY A 265 0.22 6.89 -0.68
N GLY A 266 1.52 6.79 -0.38
CA GLY A 266 2.22 7.68 0.54
C GLY A 266 2.33 9.14 0.09
N VAL A 267 1.90 9.48 -1.12
CA VAL A 267 1.74 10.86 -1.56
C VAL A 267 0.67 11.58 -0.73
N ILE A 268 -0.40 10.88 -0.34
CA ILE A 268 -1.54 11.45 0.40
C ILE A 268 -1.70 10.79 1.78
N THR A 269 -1.45 9.49 1.90
CA THR A 269 -1.68 8.74 3.14
C THR A 269 -0.57 7.74 3.36
N GLN A 270 0.10 7.77 4.52
CA GLN A 270 1.19 6.84 4.84
C GLN A 270 0.71 5.53 5.46
N VAL A 271 -0.41 5.58 6.17
CA VAL A 271 -1.03 4.41 6.82
C VAL A 271 -2.52 4.68 7.05
N PHE A 272 -3.36 3.66 6.89
CA PHE A 272 -4.80 3.79 7.09
C PHE A 272 -5.41 2.48 7.61
N LEU A 273 -6.61 2.57 8.17
CA LEU A 273 -7.49 1.42 8.43
C LEU A 273 -8.83 1.64 7.75
N TYR A 274 -9.68 2.49 8.31
CA TYR A 274 -10.98 2.88 7.75
C TYR A 274 -11.33 4.32 8.15
N PRO A 275 -12.29 4.98 7.48
CA PRO A 275 -12.70 6.34 7.80
C PRO A 275 -13.35 6.45 9.19
N PRO A 276 -13.24 7.63 9.87
CA PRO A 276 -13.99 7.91 11.08
C PRO A 276 -15.50 7.73 10.86
N GLY A 277 -16.21 7.21 11.88
CA GLY A 277 -17.66 6.97 11.79
C GLY A 277 -18.07 5.68 11.08
N THR A 278 -17.10 4.91 10.53
CA THR A 278 -17.38 3.62 9.88
C THR A 278 -18.14 2.67 10.81
N VAL A 279 -17.71 2.53 12.06
CA VAL A 279 -18.37 1.64 13.03
C VAL A 279 -19.76 2.13 13.38
N MET A 280 -19.96 3.43 13.55
CA MET A 280 -21.28 3.99 13.81
C MET A 280 -22.23 3.72 12.62
N ALA A 281 -21.77 3.95 11.39
CA ALA A 281 -22.55 3.66 10.19
C ALA A 281 -22.82 2.15 10.03
N LEU A 282 -21.85 1.30 10.32
CA LEU A 282 -22.01 -0.15 10.30
C LEU A 282 -23.05 -0.61 11.33
N ASN A 283 -23.00 -0.08 12.55
CA ASN A 283 -23.95 -0.41 13.61
C ASN A 283 -25.39 0.00 13.26
N SER A 284 -25.60 0.99 12.39
CA SER A 284 -26.95 1.38 11.96
C SER A 284 -27.57 0.42 10.93
N VAL A 285 -26.73 -0.34 10.21
CA VAL A 285 -27.20 -1.29 9.18
C VAL A 285 -27.06 -2.74 9.61
N THR A 286 -26.21 -3.03 10.61
CA THR A 286 -25.93 -4.38 11.09
C THR A 286 -26.66 -4.58 12.41
N GLY A 287 -27.42 -5.68 12.56
CA GLY A 287 -28.00 -6.04 13.86
C GLY A 287 -26.90 -6.28 14.92
N ALA A 288 -27.27 -6.20 16.19
CA ALA A 288 -26.35 -6.33 17.35
C ALA A 288 -25.51 -7.63 17.36
N ARG A 289 -25.96 -8.65 16.63
CA ARG A 289 -25.30 -9.98 16.59
C ARG A 289 -24.05 -10.05 15.73
N LEU A 290 -23.84 -9.12 14.77
CA LEU A 290 -22.69 -9.12 13.87
C LEU A 290 -21.68 -8.03 14.25
N ARG A 291 -21.38 -7.90 15.53
CA ARG A 291 -20.41 -6.94 16.05
C ARG A 291 -19.12 -7.65 16.46
N HIS A 292 -18.00 -6.95 16.26
CA HIS A 292 -16.70 -7.37 16.75
C HIS A 292 -16.19 -6.42 17.83
N ASP A 293 -15.54 -6.97 18.84
CA ASP A 293 -14.49 -6.24 19.55
C ASP A 293 -13.29 -6.09 18.62
N ARG A 294 -12.50 -5.04 18.78
CA ARG A 294 -11.47 -4.68 17.81
C ARG A 294 -10.12 -4.44 18.44
N ASN A 295 -9.10 -5.02 17.83
CA ASN A 295 -7.70 -4.70 18.12
C ASN A 295 -7.07 -4.09 16.87
N PHE A 296 -6.49 -2.90 16.98
CA PHE A 296 -5.73 -2.25 15.93
C PHE A 296 -4.25 -2.48 16.16
N TYR A 297 -3.59 -3.02 15.18
CA TYR A 297 -2.16 -3.16 15.13
C TYR A 297 -1.64 -2.28 13.99
N VAL A 298 -0.76 -1.36 14.32
CA VAL A 298 -0.16 -0.46 13.33
C VAL A 298 1.34 -0.67 13.33
N ILE A 299 1.93 -1.00 12.19
CA ILE A 299 3.38 -1.10 12.01
C ILE A 299 3.83 0.08 11.16
N ARG A 300 4.55 1.01 11.79
CA ARG A 300 5.14 2.16 11.14
C ARG A 300 6.59 1.86 10.73
N ASN A 301 6.84 1.83 9.42
CA ASN A 301 8.17 1.71 8.85
C ASN A 301 8.92 3.06 8.90
N GLY A 302 9.11 3.59 10.10
CA GLY A 302 9.76 4.87 10.34
C GLY A 302 9.86 5.21 11.81
N LYS A 303 10.68 6.18 12.14
CA LYS A 303 10.82 6.74 13.51
C LYS A 303 9.69 7.72 13.77
N MET A 304 9.37 7.92 15.05
CA MET A 304 8.41 8.94 15.48
C MET A 304 9.06 10.33 15.49
N GLU A 305 10.31 10.43 15.90
CA GLU A 305 11.02 11.70 16.00
C GLU A 305 11.46 12.22 14.62
N PRO A 306 11.50 13.55 14.44
CA PRO A 306 12.07 14.16 13.25
C PRO A 306 13.54 13.79 13.08
N GLN A 307 13.91 13.33 11.87
CA GLN A 307 15.30 13.01 11.57
C GLN A 307 16.03 14.25 11.07
N TRP A 308 17.01 14.72 11.84
CA TRP A 308 17.88 15.80 11.40
C TRP A 308 18.78 15.34 10.25
N SER A 309 18.90 16.17 9.21
CA SER A 309 19.80 15.93 8.08
C SER A 309 20.25 17.27 7.48
N GLY A 310 21.58 17.43 7.32
CA GLY A 310 22.16 18.58 6.65
C GLY A 310 21.80 18.63 5.17
N THR A 311 21.01 19.61 4.75
CA THR A 311 20.52 19.71 3.37
C THR A 311 21.47 20.57 2.52
N LYS A 312 21.94 20.01 1.40
CA LYS A 312 22.78 20.77 0.44
C LYS A 312 21.93 21.85 -0.23
N ARG A 313 22.48 23.05 -0.45
CA ARG A 313 21.82 24.18 -1.14
C ARG A 313 21.73 23.93 -2.67
N ARG A 314 20.97 22.91 -3.06
CA ARG A 314 20.66 22.54 -4.46
C ARG A 314 19.18 22.25 -4.55
N THR A 315 18.51 22.70 -5.61
CA THR A 315 17.05 22.57 -5.81
C THR A 315 16.54 21.15 -5.55
N LEU A 316 17.17 20.14 -6.16
CA LEU A 316 16.76 18.73 -5.97
C LEU A 316 16.96 18.26 -4.52
N SER A 317 18.02 18.69 -3.84
CA SER A 317 18.26 18.31 -2.44
C SER A 317 17.25 18.96 -1.50
N ILE A 318 16.91 20.23 -1.75
CA ILE A 318 15.90 20.97 -0.99
C ILE A 318 14.51 20.35 -1.22
N GLY A 319 14.13 20.10 -2.48
CA GLY A 319 12.86 19.45 -2.84
C GLY A 319 12.72 18.06 -2.22
N GLY A 320 13.74 17.22 -2.34
CA GLY A 320 13.75 15.88 -1.73
C GLY A 320 13.62 15.93 -0.20
N ARG A 321 14.29 16.88 0.47
CA ARG A 321 14.17 17.07 1.92
C ARG A 321 12.77 17.54 2.34
N ALA A 322 12.19 18.47 1.57
CA ALA A 322 10.82 18.95 1.80
C ALA A 322 9.80 17.80 1.68
N ILE A 323 9.89 17.00 0.63
CA ILE A 323 9.03 15.82 0.44
C ILE A 323 9.21 14.83 1.61
N SER A 324 10.45 14.56 2.03
CA SER A 324 10.70 13.66 3.18
C SER A 324 10.08 14.20 4.48
N ALA A 325 10.12 15.51 4.70
CA ALA A 325 9.50 16.14 5.86
C ALA A 325 7.96 16.05 5.81
N LEU A 326 7.35 16.26 4.63
CA LEU A 326 5.91 16.09 4.41
C LEU A 326 5.47 14.65 4.69
N ILE A 327 6.19 13.66 4.15
CA ILE A 327 5.93 12.23 4.38
C ILE A 327 6.01 11.88 5.88
N GLN A 328 7.02 12.38 6.57
CA GLN A 328 7.18 12.14 8.01
C GLN A 328 5.99 12.72 8.81
N THR A 329 5.64 13.99 8.55
CA THR A 329 4.54 14.66 9.23
C THR A 329 3.19 14.01 8.92
N GLN A 330 2.96 13.67 7.65
CA GLN A 330 1.75 12.96 7.22
C GLN A 330 1.60 11.63 7.96
N GLY A 331 2.67 10.85 8.06
CA GLY A 331 2.62 9.57 8.75
C GLY A 331 2.29 9.68 10.24
N ILE A 332 2.77 10.73 10.93
CA ILE A 332 2.39 11.00 12.32
C ILE A 332 0.91 11.38 12.39
N SER A 333 0.44 12.27 11.50
CA SER A 333 -0.97 12.67 11.45
C SER A 333 -1.92 11.49 11.18
N ASP A 334 -1.50 10.56 10.34
CA ASP A 334 -2.28 9.33 10.07
C ASP A 334 -2.36 8.43 11.31
N LEU A 335 -1.26 8.28 12.08
CA LEU A 335 -1.26 7.53 13.35
C LEU A 335 -2.20 8.17 14.38
N GLU A 336 -2.14 9.49 14.52
CA GLU A 336 -3.05 10.25 15.40
C GLU A 336 -4.52 10.06 15.00
N ARG A 337 -4.79 10.03 13.70
CA ARG A 337 -6.13 9.77 13.17
C ARG A 337 -6.60 8.35 13.51
N ILE A 338 -5.76 7.33 13.30
CA ILE A 338 -6.09 5.93 13.63
C ILE A 338 -6.30 5.78 15.14
N TYR A 339 -5.46 6.41 15.96
CA TYR A 339 -5.59 6.39 17.42
C TYR A 339 -6.91 6.99 17.89
N ARG A 340 -7.32 8.16 17.34
CA ARG A 340 -8.61 8.75 17.65
C ARG A 340 -9.79 7.87 17.23
N ILE A 341 -9.70 7.20 16.08
CA ILE A 341 -10.70 6.22 15.67
C ILE A 341 -10.75 5.06 16.67
N ALA A 342 -9.60 4.55 17.11
CA ALA A 342 -9.54 3.47 18.10
C ALA A 342 -10.25 3.88 19.41
N GLN A 343 -10.00 5.08 19.91
CA GLN A 343 -10.66 5.61 21.09
C GLN A 343 -12.18 5.76 20.91
N GLN A 344 -12.63 6.29 19.78
CA GLN A 344 -14.06 6.46 19.47
C GLN A 344 -14.80 5.13 19.36
N ASP A 345 -14.15 4.12 18.78
CA ASP A 345 -14.75 2.82 18.50
C ASP A 345 -14.52 1.79 19.63
N GLY A 346 -13.82 2.18 20.70
CA GLY A 346 -13.47 1.30 21.82
C GLY A 346 -12.50 0.18 21.44
N ALA A 347 -11.65 0.39 20.45
CA ALA A 347 -10.67 -0.59 20.01
C ALA A 347 -9.37 -0.51 20.82
N ASP A 348 -8.75 -1.66 21.07
CA ASP A 348 -7.38 -1.70 21.63
C ASP A 348 -6.34 -1.28 20.58
N PHE A 349 -5.60 -0.22 20.86
CA PHE A 349 -4.60 0.33 19.92
C PHE A 349 -3.20 -0.18 20.26
N ASN A 350 -2.48 -0.67 19.24
CA ASN A 350 -1.15 -1.24 19.35
C ASN A 350 -0.26 -0.71 18.22
N LEU A 351 0.79 0.01 18.56
CA LEU A 351 1.71 0.62 17.62
C LEU A 351 3.11 0.05 17.75
N ALA A 352 3.69 -0.37 16.62
CA ALA A 352 5.10 -0.67 16.47
C ALA A 352 5.75 0.35 15.53
N TYR A 353 6.95 0.81 15.87
CA TYR A 353 7.74 1.75 15.07
C TYR A 353 9.24 1.57 15.32
N ILE A 354 10.09 2.14 14.46
CA ILE A 354 11.54 2.08 14.62
C ILE A 354 11.95 2.95 15.80
N GLY A 355 12.43 2.32 16.89
CA GLY A 355 12.80 3.00 18.12
C GLY A 355 14.00 3.96 17.96
N ALA A 356 14.12 4.87 18.93
CA ALA A 356 15.25 5.80 18.98
C ALA A 356 16.59 5.08 19.15
N ASP A 357 16.59 3.90 19.78
CA ASP A 357 17.73 3.00 20.03
C ASP A 357 18.29 2.35 18.77
N PHE A 358 17.56 2.36 17.66
CA PHE A 358 18.10 1.94 16.36
C PHE A 358 18.94 3.07 15.74
N HIS A 359 20.27 3.01 15.92
CA HIS A 359 21.20 4.09 15.54
C HIS A 359 21.89 3.91 14.18
N HIS A 360 21.62 2.81 13.46
CA HIS A 360 22.25 2.57 12.16
C HIS A 360 21.79 3.58 11.11
N LEU A 361 22.77 4.21 10.46
CA LEU A 361 22.52 5.13 9.36
C LEU A 361 22.65 4.39 8.03
N ARG A 362 21.73 4.66 7.11
CA ARG A 362 21.86 4.16 5.74
C ARG A 362 22.88 4.99 4.96
N SER A 363 23.74 4.34 4.19
CA SER A 363 24.70 4.99 3.30
C SER A 363 24.08 5.49 2.00
N HIS A 364 23.05 4.78 1.50
CA HIS A 364 22.24 5.10 0.32
C HIS A 364 20.86 4.45 0.44
N HIS A 365 19.94 4.80 -0.48
CA HIS A 365 18.63 4.15 -0.54
C HIS A 365 18.77 2.66 -0.89
N PHE A 366 18.01 1.79 -0.20
CA PHE A 366 18.06 0.33 -0.32
C PHE A 366 19.45 -0.25 0.00
N ASP A 367 20.09 0.29 1.02
CA ASP A 367 21.32 -0.24 1.60
C ASP A 367 21.04 -1.60 2.27
N GLY A 368 21.59 -2.67 1.68
CA GLY A 368 21.33 -4.04 2.13
C GLY A 368 21.79 -4.31 3.56
N GLU A 369 22.89 -3.67 4.04
CA GLU A 369 23.33 -3.83 5.42
C GLU A 369 22.37 -3.12 6.39
N TYR A 370 21.96 -1.91 6.08
CA TYR A 370 20.94 -1.20 6.84
C TYR A 370 19.64 -1.99 6.91
N MET A 371 19.16 -2.48 5.78
CA MET A 371 17.91 -3.27 5.68
C MET A 371 17.98 -4.55 6.52
N LYS A 372 19.11 -5.26 6.44
CA LYS A 372 19.32 -6.46 7.25
C LYS A 372 19.34 -6.16 8.75
N ARG A 373 20.08 -5.15 9.18
CA ARG A 373 20.15 -4.76 10.59
C ARG A 373 18.80 -4.29 11.13
N LEU A 374 18.02 -3.58 10.30
CA LEU A 374 16.68 -3.14 10.68
C LEU A 374 15.69 -4.31 10.79
N PHE A 375 15.82 -5.28 9.88
CA PHE A 375 15.06 -6.54 9.96
C PHE A 375 15.41 -7.29 11.26
N ASP A 376 16.70 -7.54 11.52
CA ASP A 376 17.18 -8.27 12.70
C ASP A 376 16.69 -7.59 13.99
N TYR A 377 16.79 -6.25 14.07
CA TYR A 377 16.29 -5.45 15.20
C TYR A 377 14.79 -5.67 15.46
N ALA A 378 13.97 -5.55 14.43
CA ALA A 378 12.53 -5.73 14.57
C ALA A 378 12.15 -7.18 14.89
N PHE A 379 12.86 -8.14 14.28
CA PHE A 379 12.67 -9.58 14.51
C PHE A 379 12.96 -9.94 15.97
N GLU A 380 14.11 -9.51 16.50
CA GLU A 380 14.50 -9.81 17.89
C GLU A 380 13.53 -9.22 18.91
N LEU A 381 13.09 -7.98 18.71
CA LEU A 381 12.09 -7.35 19.57
C LEU A 381 10.78 -8.13 19.57
N SER A 382 10.32 -8.53 18.40
CA SER A 382 9.02 -9.17 18.25
C SER A 382 9.05 -10.65 18.70
N ALA A 383 10.17 -11.34 18.50
CA ALA A 383 10.35 -12.72 18.98
C ALA A 383 10.33 -12.82 20.51
N LYS A 384 10.75 -11.75 21.21
CA LYS A 384 10.69 -11.66 22.68
C LYS A 384 9.34 -11.15 23.20
N GLY A 385 8.41 -10.79 22.32
CA GLY A 385 7.15 -10.10 22.64
C GLY A 385 7.31 -8.60 22.46
N TYR A 386 6.91 -8.07 21.30
CA TYR A 386 7.03 -6.65 20.99
C TYR A 386 6.30 -5.80 22.05
N PRO A 387 6.94 -4.75 22.61
CA PRO A 387 6.30 -3.87 23.58
C PRO A 387 5.39 -2.86 22.88
N TRP A 388 4.20 -3.30 22.48
CA TRP A 388 3.25 -2.49 21.75
C TRP A 388 2.90 -1.18 22.47
N HIS A 389 3.14 -0.06 21.82
CA HIS A 389 2.76 1.25 22.34
C HIS A 389 1.25 1.45 22.21
N LYS A 390 0.63 1.94 23.27
CA LYS A 390 -0.83 2.11 23.34
C LYS A 390 -1.30 3.50 22.90
N SER A 391 -0.38 4.37 22.52
CA SER A 391 -0.64 5.69 21.94
C SER A 391 0.51 6.13 21.03
N PRO A 392 0.28 7.10 20.11
CA PRO A 392 1.36 7.67 19.29
C PRO A 392 2.33 8.57 20.07
N ASN A 393 1.97 8.98 21.28
CA ASN A 393 2.67 9.99 22.08
C ASN A 393 3.44 9.39 23.26
N THR A 394 3.82 8.15 23.19
CA THR A 394 4.57 7.43 24.24
C THR A 394 6.02 7.21 23.87
#